data_4e33e13836b93f5b40e376fbefa723fe
#
_entry.id   4e33e13836b93f5b40e376fbefa723fe
#
_cell.length_a   1.000
_cell.length_b   1.000
_cell.length_c   1.000
_cell.angle_alpha   90.00
_cell.angle_beta   90.00
_cell.angle_gamma   90.00
#
_symmetry.space_group_name_H-M   'P 1'
#
loop_
_entity.id
_entity.type
_entity.pdbx_description
1 polymer ?
#
loop_
_entity_poly.entity_id
_entity_poly.type
_entity_poly.pdbx_seq_one_letter_code
_entity_poly.pdbx_strand_id
1 'polypeptide(L)'
;MSVLPDKAKPRGNYSHVKRAGPLLFTAGISSRRPDNSIAGAAMDAMGTMRLDIREQTRAVLGNIRDILAAAGAGLEDVVEVSSFLVNMNDFAGYNEVYAEFFGPGGPARTTVAVHQLPHPQLLIEIKVVAYKP
;
A
#
# COMPACT_ATOMS: atom_id res chain seq x y z
N MET A 1 -6.95 -17.51 -7.29
CA MET A 1 -7.88 -16.63 -6.58
C MET A 1 -7.11 -15.40 -6.11
N SER A 2 -7.68 -14.28 -6.25
CA SER A 2 -6.86 -13.07 -6.22
C SER A 2 -7.56 -11.86 -5.62
N VAL A 3 -8.84 -11.97 -5.30
CA VAL A 3 -9.59 -10.90 -4.65
C VAL A 3 -9.96 -11.36 -3.26
N LEU A 4 -9.53 -10.60 -2.24
CA LEU A 4 -9.76 -10.93 -0.84
C LEU A 4 -11.08 -10.31 -0.38
N PRO A 5 -11.98 -11.10 0.22
CA PRO A 5 -13.31 -10.58 0.60
C PRO A 5 -13.28 -9.60 1.78
N ASP A 6 -12.22 -9.63 2.59
CA ASP A 6 -12.07 -8.75 3.76
C ASP A 6 -11.24 -7.50 3.49
N LYS A 7 -10.88 -7.26 2.22
CA LYS A 7 -10.19 -6.06 1.79
C LYS A 7 -11.11 -5.21 0.92
N ALA A 8 -10.79 -3.92 0.78
CA ALA A 8 -11.51 -3.02 -0.09
C ALA A 8 -11.58 -3.62 -1.50
N LYS A 9 -12.76 -3.64 -2.10
CA LYS A 9 -12.93 -4.23 -3.43
C LYS A 9 -12.17 -3.43 -4.48
N PRO A 10 -11.52 -4.11 -5.44
CA PRO A 10 -10.90 -3.41 -6.56
C PRO A 10 -11.92 -2.53 -7.28
N ARG A 11 -11.49 -1.33 -7.64
CA ARG A 11 -12.33 -0.38 -8.40
C ARG A 11 -12.17 -0.58 -9.90
N GLY A 12 -12.13 -1.82 -10.33
CA GLY A 12 -11.99 -2.23 -11.72
C GLY A 12 -11.82 -3.72 -11.79
N ASN A 13 -11.63 -4.22 -13.00
CA ASN A 13 -11.49 -5.66 -13.23
C ASN A 13 -10.02 -6.07 -13.05
N TYR A 14 -9.57 -6.15 -11.80
CA TYR A 14 -8.21 -6.60 -11.49
C TYR A 14 -8.21 -7.31 -10.12
N SER A 15 -7.14 -8.04 -9.86
CA SER A 15 -6.96 -8.81 -8.64
C SER A 15 -6.12 -8.03 -7.62
N HIS A 16 -6.29 -8.33 -6.34
CA HIS A 16 -5.38 -7.82 -5.31
C HIS A 16 -3.98 -8.37 -5.49
N VAL A 17 -3.87 -9.63 -5.89
CA VAL A 17 -2.59 -10.31 -6.10
C VAL A 17 -2.73 -11.31 -7.24
N LYS A 18 -1.66 -11.43 -8.04
CA LYS A 18 -1.60 -12.36 -9.16
C LYS A 18 -0.29 -13.14 -9.07
N ARG A 19 -0.38 -14.46 -9.18
CA ARG A 19 0.81 -15.31 -9.19
C ARG A 19 1.25 -15.59 -10.63
N ALA A 20 2.55 -15.54 -10.86
CA ALA A 20 3.16 -15.96 -12.12
C ALA A 20 4.42 -16.77 -11.77
N GLY A 21 4.31 -18.11 -11.83
CA GLY A 21 5.38 -18.98 -11.36
C GLY A 21 5.67 -18.74 -9.89
N PRO A 22 6.94 -18.49 -9.52
CA PRO A 22 7.29 -18.20 -8.12
C PRO A 22 7.05 -16.73 -7.72
N LEU A 23 6.58 -15.90 -8.64
CA LEU A 23 6.40 -14.47 -8.39
C LEU A 23 4.96 -14.14 -8.06
N LEU A 24 4.79 -13.25 -7.09
CA LEU A 24 3.52 -12.69 -6.71
C LEU A 24 3.56 -11.19 -6.99
N PHE A 25 2.57 -10.71 -7.73
CA PHE A 25 2.44 -9.30 -8.09
C PHE A 25 1.20 -8.74 -7.40
N THR A 26 1.34 -7.74 -6.53
CA THR A 26 0.17 -7.08 -5.99
C THR A 26 -0.30 -5.99 -6.96
N ALA A 27 -1.58 -5.65 -6.87
CA ALA A 27 -2.06 -4.39 -7.44
C ALA A 27 -1.45 -3.23 -6.66
N GLY A 28 -1.69 -2.02 -7.12
CA GLY A 28 -1.42 -0.83 -6.32
C GLY A 28 -2.38 -0.82 -5.14
N ILE A 29 -1.86 -0.79 -3.92
CA ILE A 29 -2.63 -0.88 -2.69
C ILE A 29 -2.60 0.45 -1.97
N SER A 30 -3.77 0.91 -1.54
CA SER A 30 -3.92 2.15 -0.79
C SER A 30 -4.35 1.85 0.65
N SER A 31 -4.64 2.92 1.40
CA SER A 31 -5.16 2.80 2.76
C SER A 31 -6.69 2.71 2.81
N ARG A 32 -7.34 2.48 1.67
CA ARG A 32 -8.80 2.35 1.61
C ARG A 32 -9.26 1.10 2.37
N ARG A 33 -10.28 1.28 3.21
CA ARG A 33 -10.88 0.20 4.00
C ARG A 33 -12.00 -0.48 3.21
N PRO A 34 -12.46 -1.66 3.64
CA PRO A 34 -13.58 -2.35 2.97
C PRO A 34 -14.85 -1.52 2.86
N ASP A 35 -15.10 -0.59 3.78
CA ASP A 35 -16.25 0.31 3.75
C ASP A 35 -16.03 1.54 2.86
N ASN A 36 -14.90 1.59 2.16
CA ASN A 36 -14.47 2.67 1.27
C ASN A 36 -13.98 3.94 1.98
N SER A 37 -13.94 3.95 3.31
CA SER A 37 -13.27 5.04 4.02
C SER A 37 -11.75 4.90 3.87
N ILE A 38 -11.04 6.01 4.11
CA ILE A 38 -9.59 6.08 3.94
C ILE A 38 -8.94 6.16 5.32
N ALA A 39 -8.13 5.16 5.68
CA ALA A 39 -7.31 5.27 6.88
C ALA A 39 -6.31 6.42 6.67
N GLY A 40 -6.11 7.25 7.69
CA GLY A 40 -5.25 8.41 7.57
C GLY A 40 -5.91 9.62 6.93
N ALA A 41 -7.26 9.64 6.89
CA ALA A 41 -8.03 10.78 6.42
C ALA A 41 -9.18 10.97 7.41
N ALA A 42 -9.21 12.11 8.10
CA ALA A 42 -10.23 12.39 9.09
C ALA A 42 -10.58 13.87 9.10
N MET A 43 -11.88 14.16 9.23
CA MET A 43 -12.37 15.51 9.36
C MET A 43 -12.17 15.97 10.80
N ASP A 44 -11.58 17.15 11.01
CA ASP A 44 -11.44 17.71 12.35
C ASP A 44 -12.72 18.46 12.75
N ALA A 45 -12.73 18.99 13.98
CA ALA A 45 -13.91 19.68 14.53
C ALA A 45 -14.28 20.94 13.74
N MET A 46 -13.33 21.51 12.99
CA MET A 46 -13.54 22.71 12.17
C MET A 46 -13.98 22.38 10.74
N GLY A 47 -14.16 21.11 10.42
CA GLY A 47 -14.54 20.69 9.09
C GLY A 47 -13.36 20.59 8.10
N THR A 48 -12.13 20.62 8.61
CA THR A 48 -10.94 20.47 7.76
C THR A 48 -10.55 19.01 7.67
N MET A 49 -10.32 18.52 6.44
CA MET A 49 -9.82 17.17 6.23
C MET A 49 -8.34 17.12 6.59
N ARG A 50 -7.99 16.21 7.50
CA ARG A 50 -6.60 15.95 7.90
C ARG A 50 -6.13 14.67 7.25
N LEU A 51 -5.04 14.76 6.49
CA LEU A 51 -4.42 13.62 5.83
C LEU A 51 -3.08 13.34 6.51
N ASP A 52 -2.88 12.09 6.89
CA ASP A 52 -1.72 11.67 7.67
C ASP A 52 -0.91 10.64 6.89
N ILE A 53 0.26 11.03 6.40
CA ILE A 53 1.11 10.13 5.59
C ILE A 53 1.58 8.92 6.40
N ARG A 54 1.89 9.09 7.68
CA ARG A 54 2.36 7.97 8.51
C ARG A 54 1.27 6.93 8.70
N GLU A 55 0.06 7.38 9.01
CA GLU A 55 -1.07 6.48 9.19
C GLU A 55 -1.45 5.81 7.87
N GLN A 56 -1.45 6.55 6.77
CA GLN A 56 -1.74 5.96 5.46
C GLN A 56 -0.68 4.92 5.08
N THR A 57 0.59 5.21 5.27
CA THR A 57 1.68 4.27 4.96
C THR A 57 1.55 3.00 5.79
N ARG A 58 1.27 3.14 7.09
CA ARG A 58 1.11 1.99 7.97
C ARG A 58 -0.06 1.12 7.54
N ALA A 59 -1.16 1.73 7.15
CA ALA A 59 -2.34 1.00 6.67
C ALA A 59 -2.06 0.29 5.34
N VAL A 60 -1.37 0.96 4.41
CA VAL A 60 -1.02 0.37 3.12
C VAL A 60 -0.14 -0.86 3.30
N LEU A 61 0.92 -0.74 4.08
CA LEU A 61 1.84 -1.86 4.29
C LEU A 61 1.18 -2.99 5.08
N GLY A 62 0.30 -2.68 6.01
CA GLY A 62 -0.52 -3.67 6.68
C GLY A 62 -1.44 -4.41 5.72
N ASN A 63 -2.08 -3.70 4.78
CA ASN A 63 -2.91 -4.31 3.75
C ASN A 63 -2.08 -5.24 2.86
N ILE A 64 -0.90 -4.81 2.45
CA ILE A 64 0.00 -5.63 1.61
C ILE A 64 0.40 -6.90 2.36
N ARG A 65 0.78 -6.78 3.63
CA ARG A 65 1.12 -7.94 4.45
C ARG A 65 -0.02 -8.95 4.48
N ASP A 66 -1.26 -8.49 4.66
CA ASP A 66 -2.42 -9.37 4.71
C ASP A 66 -2.69 -10.02 3.36
N ILE A 67 -2.54 -9.27 2.27
CA ILE A 67 -2.73 -9.79 0.91
C ILE A 67 -1.70 -10.87 0.61
N LEU A 68 -0.43 -10.64 0.95
CA LEU A 68 0.62 -11.62 0.75
C LEU A 68 0.38 -12.88 1.60
N ALA A 69 -0.05 -12.70 2.86
CA ALA A 69 -0.35 -13.82 3.74
C ALA A 69 -1.43 -14.73 3.17
N ALA A 70 -2.47 -14.13 2.57
CA ALA A 70 -3.54 -14.90 1.93
C ALA A 70 -3.03 -15.70 0.72
N ALA A 71 -1.93 -15.29 0.12
CA ALA A 71 -1.29 -15.99 -1.00
C ALA A 71 -0.13 -16.89 -0.55
N GLY A 72 0.06 -17.06 0.76
CA GLY A 72 1.09 -17.93 1.32
C GLY A 72 2.47 -17.30 1.43
N ALA A 73 2.57 -15.98 1.38
CA ALA A 73 3.84 -15.26 1.46
C ALA A 73 3.82 -14.23 2.58
N GLY A 74 4.96 -13.61 2.82
CA GLY A 74 5.09 -12.55 3.80
C GLY A 74 5.95 -11.40 3.28
N LEU A 75 6.11 -10.39 4.12
CA LEU A 75 6.93 -9.23 3.76
C LEU A 75 8.39 -9.61 3.53
N GLU A 76 8.85 -10.65 4.19
CA GLU A 76 10.22 -11.18 4.01
C GLU A 76 10.46 -11.72 2.60
N ASP A 77 9.40 -12.03 1.85
CA ASP A 77 9.48 -12.55 0.49
C ASP A 77 9.47 -11.44 -0.57
N VAL A 78 9.26 -10.18 -0.16
CA VAL A 78 9.19 -9.06 -1.08
C VAL A 78 10.58 -8.75 -1.64
N VAL A 79 10.67 -8.63 -2.95
CA VAL A 79 11.92 -8.34 -3.64
C VAL A 79 11.93 -6.94 -4.27
N GLU A 80 10.76 -6.37 -4.55
CA GLU A 80 10.67 -5.05 -5.16
C GLU A 80 9.45 -4.31 -4.62
N VAL A 81 9.63 -3.02 -4.34
CA VAL A 81 8.58 -2.11 -3.89
C VAL A 81 8.55 -0.90 -4.80
N SER A 82 7.36 -0.55 -5.28
CA SER A 82 7.13 0.69 -6.02
C SER A 82 6.14 1.53 -5.22
N SER A 83 6.57 2.72 -4.81
CA SER A 83 5.76 3.63 -4.00
C SER A 83 5.43 4.89 -4.78
N PHE A 84 4.18 5.30 -4.72
CA PHE A 84 3.64 6.45 -5.45
C PHE A 84 3.09 7.43 -4.43
N LEU A 85 3.71 8.62 -4.34
CA LEU A 85 3.28 9.70 -3.43
C LEU A 85 2.69 10.82 -4.26
N VAL A 86 1.70 11.53 -3.71
CA VAL A 86 1.19 12.74 -4.40
C VAL A 86 2.00 13.97 -4.04
N ASN A 87 2.84 13.89 -3.00
CA ASN A 87 3.65 15.03 -2.55
C ASN A 87 4.95 14.49 -1.95
N MET A 88 6.09 14.83 -2.54
CA MET A 88 7.38 14.34 -2.06
C MET A 88 7.77 14.96 -0.70
N ASN A 89 7.07 16.00 -0.24
CA ASN A 89 7.23 16.49 1.13
C ASN A 89 6.84 15.44 2.18
N ASP A 90 6.09 14.41 1.78
CA ASP A 90 5.70 13.31 2.65
C ASP A 90 6.77 12.22 2.75
N PHE A 91 7.90 12.37 2.03
CA PHE A 91 8.91 11.32 1.94
C PHE A 91 9.47 10.92 3.30
N ALA A 92 9.78 11.89 4.16
CA ALA A 92 10.35 11.59 5.47
C ALA A 92 9.39 10.77 6.35
N GLY A 93 8.12 11.16 6.40
CA GLY A 93 7.10 10.43 7.17
C GLY A 93 6.84 9.04 6.63
N TYR A 94 6.78 8.91 5.31
CA TYR A 94 6.66 7.63 4.64
C TYR A 94 7.86 6.72 4.96
N ASN A 95 9.07 7.26 4.85
CA ASN A 95 10.30 6.50 5.08
C ASN A 95 10.40 6.00 6.53
N GLU A 96 9.96 6.82 7.47
CA GLU A 96 9.95 6.47 8.89
C GLU A 96 9.07 5.25 9.17
N VAL A 97 7.85 5.24 8.64
CA VAL A 97 6.93 4.12 8.81
C VAL A 97 7.37 2.90 7.99
N TYR A 98 7.91 3.13 6.79
CA TYR A 98 8.43 2.05 5.95
C TYR A 98 9.46 1.21 6.74
N ALA A 99 10.31 1.87 7.51
CA ALA A 99 11.32 1.19 8.32
C ALA A 99 10.74 0.34 9.45
N GLU A 100 9.46 0.53 9.80
CA GLU A 100 8.78 -0.35 10.76
C GLU A 100 8.47 -1.73 10.16
N PHE A 101 8.41 -1.82 8.82
CA PHE A 101 8.03 -3.04 8.11
C PHE A 101 9.20 -3.72 7.42
N PHE A 102 10.19 -2.95 6.96
CA PHE A 102 11.36 -3.45 6.25
C PHE A 102 12.63 -2.93 6.91
N GLY A 103 13.47 -3.86 7.35
CA GLY A 103 14.75 -3.53 7.97
C GLY A 103 15.85 -3.25 6.94
N PRO A 104 17.08 -3.03 7.40
CA PRO A 104 18.24 -2.88 6.52
C PRO A 104 18.39 -4.10 5.62
N GLY A 105 18.79 -3.87 4.37
CA GLY A 105 18.88 -4.97 3.40
C GLY A 105 17.53 -5.40 2.86
N GLY A 106 16.50 -4.57 2.98
CA GLY A 106 15.18 -4.84 2.46
C GLY A 106 15.12 -4.85 0.93
N PRO A 107 13.90 -4.94 0.38
CA PRO A 107 13.72 -5.05 -1.08
C PRO A 107 14.22 -3.81 -1.81
N ALA A 108 14.50 -3.97 -3.10
CA ALA A 108 14.77 -2.84 -3.97
C ALA A 108 13.52 -1.96 -4.02
N ARG A 109 13.69 -0.65 -3.96
CA ARG A 109 12.56 0.27 -3.88
C ARG A 109 12.74 1.45 -4.82
N THR A 110 11.65 1.82 -5.49
CA THR A 110 11.53 3.06 -6.25
C THR A 110 10.40 3.88 -5.65
N THR A 111 10.65 5.15 -5.41
CA THR A 111 9.63 6.09 -4.91
C THR A 111 9.54 7.26 -5.87
N VAL A 112 8.34 7.55 -6.35
CA VAL A 112 8.08 8.66 -7.27
C VAL A 112 6.89 9.46 -6.80
N ALA A 113 6.83 10.74 -7.18
CA ALA A 113 5.65 11.55 -7.01
C ALA A 113 4.80 11.46 -8.27
N VAL A 114 3.48 11.37 -8.08
CA VAL A 114 2.52 11.32 -9.17
C VAL A 114 1.55 12.48 -9.04
N HIS A 115 0.89 12.84 -10.13
CA HIS A 115 -0.03 13.97 -10.11
C HIS A 115 -1.25 13.70 -9.21
N GLN A 116 -1.85 12.51 -9.35
CA GLN A 116 -3.04 12.11 -8.59
C GLN A 116 -3.05 10.61 -8.35
N LEU A 117 -3.79 10.21 -7.34
CA LEU A 117 -4.16 8.81 -7.10
C LEU A 117 -5.68 8.69 -7.27
N PRO A 118 -6.23 7.46 -7.36
CA PRO A 118 -7.65 7.27 -7.66
C PRO A 118 -8.65 7.77 -6.61
N HIS A 119 -8.21 8.53 -5.63
CA HIS A 119 -9.08 9.14 -4.62
C HIS A 119 -8.38 10.40 -4.09
N PRO A 120 -9.09 11.54 -3.94
CA PRO A 120 -8.46 12.81 -3.54
C PRO A 120 -7.87 12.81 -2.14
N GLN A 121 -8.26 11.89 -1.27
CA GLN A 121 -7.73 11.79 0.08
C GLN A 121 -6.53 10.85 0.20
N LEU A 122 -6.14 10.18 -0.88
CA LEU A 122 -4.97 9.30 -0.87
C LEU A 122 -3.69 10.10 -1.05
N LEU A 123 -2.74 9.89 -0.14
CA LEU A 123 -1.39 10.45 -0.22
C LEU A 123 -0.40 9.45 -0.80
N ILE A 124 -0.72 8.15 -0.75
CA ILE A 124 0.23 7.10 -1.09
C ILE A 124 -0.48 5.86 -1.62
N GLU A 125 0.18 5.20 -2.55
CA GLU A 125 -0.18 3.88 -3.05
C GLU A 125 1.11 3.11 -3.25
N ILE A 126 1.10 1.81 -2.91
CA ILE A 126 2.29 0.96 -3.02
C ILE A 126 1.91 -0.34 -3.72
N LYS A 127 2.81 -0.83 -4.59
CA LYS A 127 2.71 -2.19 -5.13
C LYS A 127 4.02 -2.91 -4.85
N VAL A 128 3.94 -4.23 -4.69
CA VAL A 128 5.13 -5.03 -4.45
C VAL A 128 5.16 -6.24 -5.37
N VAL A 129 6.37 -6.76 -5.55
CA VAL A 129 6.61 -8.07 -6.16
C VAL A 129 7.28 -8.93 -5.10
N ALA A 130 6.75 -10.13 -4.87
CA ALA A 130 7.32 -11.08 -3.92
C ALA A 130 7.74 -12.35 -4.64
N TYR A 131 8.76 -13.02 -4.11
CA TYR A 131 9.27 -14.28 -4.62
C TYR A 131 8.95 -15.36 -3.60
N LYS A 132 8.10 -16.31 -4.00
CA LYS A 132 7.69 -17.42 -3.12
C LYS A 132 7.47 -18.66 -3.97
N PRO A 133 8.54 -19.44 -4.18
CA PRO A 133 8.44 -20.68 -4.97
C PRO A 133 7.60 -21.77 -4.30
#